data_1daeb06817b3af98cd822f8d524bc94a
#
_entry.id   1daeb06817b3af98cd822f8d524bc94a
#
_cell.length_a   1.000
_cell.length_b   1.000
_cell.length_c   1.000
_cell.angle_alpha   90.00
_cell.angle_beta   90.00
_cell.angle_gamma   90.00
#
_symmetry.space_group_name_H-M   'P 1'
#
loop_
_entity.id
_entity.type
_entity.pdbx_description
1 polymer ?
#
loop_
_entity_poly.entity_id
_entity_poly.type
_entity_poly.pdbx_seq_one_letter_code
_entity_poly.pdbx_strand_id
1 'polypeptide(L)'
;MKLAFAFAILMATGLCVSAKPTTFKNSGLKTETVITLDVKAKRVTGTFESSEYGENAVRETFTGEVVPTPKGKSGVYMDIHFSGKVPYSPPPQAKALRWSLRIVNHRAHLFIPMEEQSYTGKTPKWVVSDVEFAPED
;
A
#
# COMPACT_ATOMS: atom_id res chain seq x y z
N MET A 1 23.26 25.00 -6.52
CA MET A 1 22.08 24.72 -5.70
C MET A 1 20.92 24.10 -6.47
N LYS A 2 20.62 24.59 -7.65
CA LYS A 2 19.52 24.00 -8.46
C LYS A 2 19.77 22.58 -8.96
N LEU A 3 21.03 22.20 -9.21
CA LEU A 3 21.40 20.84 -9.66
C LEU A 3 21.27 19.78 -8.58
N ALA A 4 21.56 20.10 -7.32
CA ALA A 4 21.42 19.14 -6.21
C ALA A 4 19.95 18.79 -5.93
N PHE A 5 19.06 19.75 -6.14
CA PHE A 5 17.61 19.54 -5.97
C PHE A 5 17.03 18.67 -7.09
N ALA A 6 17.48 18.85 -8.33
CA ALA A 6 17.12 18.02 -9.46
C ALA A 6 17.60 16.57 -9.27
N PHE A 7 18.78 16.38 -8.69
CA PHE A 7 19.35 15.05 -8.41
C PHE A 7 18.57 14.30 -7.31
N ALA A 8 18.14 15.00 -6.27
CA ALA A 8 17.31 14.42 -5.21
C ALA A 8 15.92 13.98 -5.75
N ILE A 9 15.36 14.76 -6.66
CA ILE A 9 14.11 14.41 -7.34
C ILE A 9 14.30 13.18 -8.23
N LEU A 10 15.44 13.08 -8.92
CA LEU A 10 15.74 11.94 -9.78
C LEU A 10 15.92 10.64 -8.97
N MET A 11 16.51 10.73 -7.78
CA MET A 11 16.66 9.58 -6.87
C MET A 11 15.31 9.14 -6.29
N ALA A 12 14.45 10.08 -5.93
CA ALA A 12 13.08 9.78 -5.50
C ALA A 12 12.23 9.21 -6.64
N THR A 13 12.49 9.61 -7.88
CA THR A 13 11.84 9.12 -9.09
C THR A 13 12.52 7.89 -9.69
N GLY A 14 13.64 7.43 -9.14
CA GLY A 14 14.33 6.21 -9.61
C GLY A 14 13.42 4.98 -9.63
N LEU A 15 12.49 4.87 -8.68
CA LEU A 15 11.38 3.92 -8.69
C LEU A 15 10.29 4.27 -9.72
N CYS A 16 10.20 5.52 -10.14
CA CYS A 16 9.18 6.03 -11.06
C CYS A 16 9.60 6.01 -12.52
N VAL A 17 10.89 5.79 -12.82
CA VAL A 17 11.44 5.74 -14.18
C VAL A 17 11.22 4.37 -14.83
N SER A 18 10.80 3.37 -14.06
CA SER A 18 10.37 2.10 -14.63
C SER A 18 9.13 2.32 -15.50
N ALA A 19 9.26 2.14 -16.83
CA ALA A 19 8.14 2.18 -17.75
C ALA A 19 7.14 1.02 -17.53
N LYS A 20 7.46 0.11 -16.60
CA LYS A 20 6.63 -1.04 -16.23
C LYS A 20 6.13 -0.88 -14.79
N PRO A 21 4.87 -1.26 -14.54
CA PRO A 21 4.36 -1.37 -13.18
C PRO A 21 5.23 -2.32 -12.35
N THR A 22 5.40 -2.01 -11.08
CA THR A 22 6.11 -2.88 -10.13
C THR A 22 5.10 -3.71 -9.37
N THR A 23 5.34 -5.01 -9.30
CA THR A 23 4.45 -5.97 -8.64
C THR A 23 5.07 -6.47 -7.35
N PHE A 24 4.25 -6.54 -6.31
CA PHE A 24 4.61 -7.06 -4.99
C PHE A 24 3.61 -8.12 -4.56
N LYS A 25 4.08 -9.13 -3.88
CA LYS A 25 3.30 -10.29 -3.49
C LYS A 25 3.45 -10.61 -2.01
N ASN A 26 2.33 -10.95 -1.39
CA ASN A 26 2.28 -11.58 -0.08
C ASN A 26 1.56 -12.92 -0.23
N SER A 27 2.22 -14.00 0.18
CA SER A 27 1.64 -15.33 0.19
C SER A 27 1.46 -15.77 1.63
N GLY A 28 0.23 -15.65 2.12
CA GLY A 28 -0.18 -16.22 3.39
C GLY A 28 -0.49 -17.73 3.25
N LEU A 29 -0.78 -18.37 4.38
CA LEU A 29 -1.13 -19.80 4.38
C LEU A 29 -2.39 -20.12 3.55
N LYS A 30 -3.28 -19.17 3.40
CA LYS A 30 -4.58 -19.34 2.74
C LYS A 30 -4.86 -18.33 1.64
N THR A 31 -4.17 -17.21 1.66
CA THR A 31 -4.42 -16.11 0.74
C THR A 31 -3.16 -15.73 -0.01
N GLU A 32 -3.33 -15.42 -1.26
CA GLU A 32 -2.31 -14.76 -2.05
C GLU A 32 -2.81 -13.35 -2.37
N THR A 33 -2.02 -12.36 -2.05
CA THR A 33 -2.34 -10.96 -2.32
C THR A 33 -1.25 -10.35 -3.17
N VAL A 34 -1.64 -9.70 -4.26
CA VAL A 34 -0.74 -9.06 -5.22
C VAL A 34 -1.10 -7.58 -5.32
N ILE A 35 -0.10 -6.74 -5.22
CA ILE A 35 -0.21 -5.30 -5.44
C ILE A 35 0.63 -4.94 -6.65
N THR A 36 0.02 -4.30 -7.64
CA THR A 36 0.73 -3.75 -8.79
C THR A 36 0.68 -2.23 -8.72
N LEU A 37 1.84 -1.59 -8.85
CA LEU A 37 2.01 -0.14 -8.73
C LEU A 37 2.58 0.45 -10.01
N ASP A 38 1.99 1.54 -10.46
CA ASP A 38 2.56 2.45 -11.45
C ASP A 38 2.65 3.85 -10.83
N VAL A 39 3.87 4.34 -10.70
CA VAL A 39 4.13 5.66 -10.11
C VAL A 39 4.71 6.57 -11.19
N LYS A 40 4.00 7.64 -11.52
CA LYS A 40 4.41 8.66 -12.48
C LYS A 40 4.44 10.02 -11.80
N ALA A 41 5.66 10.55 -11.63
CA ALA A 41 5.89 11.74 -10.82
C ALA A 41 5.36 11.53 -9.39
N LYS A 42 4.32 12.26 -8.98
CA LYS A 42 3.68 12.08 -7.66
C LYS A 42 2.38 11.28 -7.71
N ARG A 43 1.92 10.95 -8.90
CA ARG A 43 0.66 10.20 -9.06
C ARG A 43 0.92 8.71 -8.96
N VAL A 44 0.08 8.05 -8.20
CA VAL A 44 0.10 6.59 -8.02
C VAL A 44 -1.18 6.02 -8.60
N THR A 45 -1.05 4.96 -9.38
CA THR A 45 -2.17 4.11 -9.80
C THR A 45 -1.79 2.67 -9.56
N GLY A 46 -2.74 1.82 -9.28
CA GLY A 46 -2.43 0.42 -9.06
C GLY A 46 -3.64 -0.48 -8.92
N THR A 47 -3.34 -1.74 -8.73
CA THR A 47 -4.34 -2.79 -8.47
C THR A 47 -3.98 -3.56 -7.21
N PHE A 48 -5.01 -3.98 -6.52
CA PHE A 48 -4.95 -4.90 -5.40
C PHE A 48 -5.75 -6.14 -5.76
N GLU A 49 -5.11 -7.29 -5.76
CA GLU A 49 -5.74 -8.57 -6.02
C GLU A 49 -5.52 -9.50 -4.83
N SER A 50 -6.59 -10.09 -4.33
CA SER A 50 -6.51 -11.08 -3.25
C SER A 50 -7.33 -12.30 -3.61
N SER A 51 -6.73 -13.48 -3.52
CA SER A 51 -7.41 -14.75 -3.76
C SER A 51 -7.22 -15.67 -2.55
N GLU A 52 -8.29 -16.34 -2.15
CA GLU A 52 -8.24 -17.40 -1.16
C GLU A 52 -8.31 -18.75 -1.89
N TYR A 53 -7.27 -19.58 -1.72
CA TYR A 53 -7.17 -20.90 -2.39
C TYR A 53 -7.34 -20.87 -3.93
N GLY A 54 -6.99 -19.76 -4.57
CA GLY A 54 -7.16 -19.59 -6.02
C GLY A 54 -8.60 -19.32 -6.46
N GLU A 55 -9.53 -19.22 -5.52
CA GLU A 55 -10.95 -18.94 -5.78
C GLU A 55 -11.36 -17.58 -5.23
N ASN A 56 -12.43 -17.01 -5.76
CA ASN A 56 -13.04 -15.75 -5.29
C ASN A 56 -12.06 -14.57 -5.22
N ALA A 57 -11.28 -14.37 -6.26
CA ALA A 57 -10.36 -13.26 -6.36
C ALA A 57 -11.11 -11.92 -6.23
N VAL A 58 -10.71 -11.12 -5.25
CA VAL A 58 -11.10 -9.72 -5.14
C VAL A 58 -10.08 -8.91 -5.91
N ARG A 59 -10.54 -8.13 -6.88
CA ARG A 59 -9.72 -7.21 -7.64
C ARG A 59 -10.26 -5.80 -7.53
N GLU A 60 -9.44 -4.91 -7.01
CA GLU A 60 -9.77 -3.50 -6.86
C GLU A 60 -8.66 -2.62 -7.43
N THR A 61 -9.04 -1.50 -7.99
CA THR A 61 -8.09 -0.47 -8.44
C THR A 61 -8.01 0.65 -7.43
N PHE A 62 -6.84 1.25 -7.34
CA PHE A 62 -6.63 2.43 -6.51
C PHE A 62 -5.85 3.51 -7.25
N THR A 63 -6.04 4.71 -6.79
CA THR A 63 -5.27 5.89 -7.19
C THR A 63 -4.72 6.56 -5.95
N GLY A 64 -3.71 7.36 -6.09
CA GLY A 64 -3.15 8.06 -4.93
C GLY A 64 -2.05 9.03 -5.30
N GLU A 65 -1.36 9.47 -4.28
CA GLU A 65 -0.26 10.43 -4.38
C GLU A 65 0.91 10.03 -3.51
N VAL A 66 2.11 10.28 -4.02
CA VAL A 66 3.31 10.22 -3.20
C VAL A 66 3.30 11.41 -2.24
N VAL A 67 3.42 11.13 -0.96
CA VAL A 67 3.43 12.14 0.10
C VAL A 67 4.83 12.27 0.70
N PRO A 68 5.13 13.39 1.38
CA PRO A 68 6.42 13.56 2.04
C PRO A 68 6.70 12.44 3.05
N THR A 69 7.94 11.95 3.04
CA THR A 69 8.38 10.97 4.03
C THR A 69 8.37 11.59 5.42
N PRO A 70 7.70 10.97 6.41
CA PRO A 70 7.69 11.48 7.77
C PRO A 70 9.10 11.60 8.35
N LYS A 71 9.30 12.60 9.20
CA LYS A 71 10.60 12.83 9.86
C LYS A 71 11.07 11.59 10.61
N GLY A 72 12.33 11.20 10.41
CA GLY A 72 12.94 10.02 11.04
C GLY A 72 12.53 8.69 10.42
N LYS A 73 11.76 8.70 9.34
CA LYS A 73 11.39 7.51 8.57
C LYS A 73 12.16 7.48 7.24
N SER A 74 12.17 6.33 6.60
CA SER A 74 12.79 6.11 5.29
C SER A 74 11.78 5.52 4.32
N GLY A 75 12.11 5.59 3.03
CA GLY A 75 11.30 5.02 1.97
C GLY A 75 10.36 6.03 1.30
N VAL A 76 9.53 5.53 0.41
CA VAL A 76 8.53 6.30 -0.33
C VAL A 76 7.16 6.04 0.28
N TYR A 77 6.49 7.10 0.69
CA TYR A 77 5.16 7.06 1.30
C TYR A 77 4.10 7.51 0.31
N MET A 78 3.00 6.81 0.28
CA MET A 78 1.88 7.08 -0.64
C MET A 78 0.57 6.99 0.11
N ASP A 79 -0.31 7.97 -0.10
CA ASP A 79 -1.72 7.88 0.29
C ASP A 79 -2.50 7.31 -0.88
N ILE A 80 -3.32 6.28 -0.65
CA ILE A 80 -4.07 5.60 -1.70
C ILE A 80 -5.57 5.59 -1.41
N HIS A 81 -6.36 5.62 -2.48
CA HIS A 81 -7.81 5.60 -2.48
C HIS A 81 -8.32 4.55 -3.47
N PHE A 82 -9.12 3.62 -2.99
CA PHE A 82 -9.72 2.61 -3.84
C PHE A 82 -10.90 3.17 -4.63
N SER A 83 -11.02 2.79 -5.91
CA SER A 83 -12.07 3.26 -6.80
C SER A 83 -13.41 2.56 -6.59
N GLY A 84 -13.40 1.38 -5.98
CA GLY A 84 -14.56 0.54 -5.72
C GLY A 84 -14.75 0.25 -4.23
N LYS A 85 -15.08 -0.98 -3.92
CA LYS A 85 -15.13 -1.44 -2.54
C LYS A 85 -13.74 -1.43 -1.94
N VAL A 86 -13.63 -0.81 -0.78
CA VAL A 86 -12.38 -0.90 -0.02
C VAL A 86 -12.20 -2.36 0.40
N PRO A 87 -11.07 -3.01 0.05
CA PRO A 87 -10.75 -4.31 0.63
C PRO A 87 -10.77 -4.18 2.15
N TYR A 88 -11.42 -5.10 2.85
CA TYR A 88 -11.60 -5.02 4.29
C TYR A 88 -12.42 -3.78 4.73
N SER A 89 -13.72 -3.78 4.47
CA SER A 89 -14.62 -2.67 4.83
C SER A 89 -14.49 -2.27 6.30
N PRO A 90 -13.83 -1.15 6.64
CA PRO A 90 -13.77 -0.70 8.01
C PRO A 90 -15.14 -0.18 8.47
N PRO A 91 -15.46 -0.25 9.76
CA PRO A 91 -16.68 0.34 10.25
C PRO A 91 -16.68 1.87 10.05
N PRO A 92 -17.86 2.50 10.13
CA PRO A 92 -17.99 3.95 9.97
C PRO A 92 -17.03 4.77 10.83
N GLN A 93 -16.71 4.29 12.04
CA GLN A 93 -15.79 4.95 12.96
C GLN A 93 -14.33 4.95 12.47
N ALA A 94 -13.97 3.96 11.66
CA ALA A 94 -12.62 3.83 11.10
C ALA A 94 -12.45 4.50 9.73
N LYS A 95 -13.47 5.20 9.21
CA LYS A 95 -13.38 5.97 7.95
C LYS A 95 -12.29 7.03 7.94
N ALA A 96 -11.86 7.47 9.13
CA ALA A 96 -10.75 8.39 9.29
C ALA A 96 -9.37 7.73 9.08
N LEU A 97 -9.28 6.41 9.12
CA LEU A 97 -8.04 5.70 8.88
C LEU A 97 -7.73 5.74 7.38
N ARG A 98 -6.67 6.44 7.04
CA ARG A 98 -6.18 6.51 5.65
C ARG A 98 -5.51 5.20 5.29
N TRP A 99 -5.73 4.77 4.08
CA TRP A 99 -4.93 3.72 3.49
C TRP A 99 -3.60 4.33 3.04
N SER A 100 -2.53 3.76 3.49
CA SER A 100 -1.21 4.19 3.09
C SER A 100 -0.36 3.01 2.64
N LEU A 101 0.52 3.29 1.71
CA LEU A 101 1.49 2.35 1.17
C LEU A 101 2.87 2.96 1.34
N ARG A 102 3.83 2.15 1.73
CA ARG A 102 5.21 2.55 1.89
C ARG A 102 6.10 1.56 1.14
N ILE A 103 7.06 2.07 0.38
CA ILE A 103 8.11 1.24 -0.20
C ILE A 103 9.42 1.57 0.50
N VAL A 104 10.03 0.55 1.09
CA VAL A 104 11.33 0.65 1.74
C VAL A 104 12.11 -0.64 1.52
N ASN A 105 13.40 -0.53 1.18
CA ASN A 105 14.27 -1.68 0.91
C ASN A 105 13.67 -2.66 -0.13
N HIS A 106 13.09 -2.12 -1.20
CA HIS A 106 12.42 -2.89 -2.28
C HIS A 106 11.22 -3.74 -1.82
N ARG A 107 10.66 -3.46 -0.66
CA ARG A 107 9.45 -4.11 -0.15
C ARG A 107 8.33 -3.10 -0.02
N ALA A 108 7.11 -3.53 -0.31
CA ALA A 108 5.93 -2.72 -0.10
C ALA A 108 5.28 -3.08 1.23
N HIS A 109 4.85 -2.07 1.96
CA HIS A 109 4.10 -2.19 3.20
C HIS A 109 2.75 -1.51 3.04
N LEU A 110 1.68 -2.27 3.14
CA LEU A 110 0.33 -1.74 3.12
C LEU A 110 -0.20 -1.63 4.54
N PHE A 111 -0.61 -0.43 4.92
CA PHE A 111 -1.21 -0.17 6.22
C PHE A 111 -2.72 -0.34 6.13
N ILE A 112 -3.21 -1.42 6.72
CA ILE A 112 -4.60 -1.84 6.63
C ILE A 112 -5.30 -1.62 7.97
N PRO A 113 -6.44 -0.92 8.02
CA PRO A 113 -7.27 -0.89 9.21
C PRO A 113 -7.93 -2.26 9.43
N MET A 114 -7.63 -2.88 10.55
CA MET A 114 -8.14 -4.20 10.92
C MET A 114 -8.81 -4.16 12.29
N GLU A 115 -9.80 -5.01 12.48
CA GLU A 115 -10.43 -5.21 13.76
C GLU A 115 -9.59 -6.15 14.62
N GLU A 116 -9.13 -5.67 15.77
CA GLU A 116 -8.48 -6.52 16.75
C GLU A 116 -9.55 -7.36 17.47
N GLN A 117 -9.56 -8.65 17.20
CA GLN A 117 -10.50 -9.56 17.85
C GLN A 117 -10.21 -9.64 19.36
N SER A 118 -11.13 -9.16 20.16
CA SER A 118 -11.06 -9.29 21.61
C SER A 118 -11.73 -10.59 22.06
N TYR A 119 -10.92 -11.53 22.50
CA TYR A 119 -11.41 -12.78 23.10
C TYR A 119 -12.06 -12.59 24.49
N THR A 120 -12.07 -11.36 25.01
CA THR A 120 -12.54 -11.06 26.37
C THR A 120 -13.89 -10.38 26.45
N GLY A 121 -14.68 -10.37 25.36
CA GLY A 121 -16.02 -9.75 25.35
C GLY A 121 -16.01 -8.22 25.40
N LYS A 122 -14.84 -7.58 25.26
CA LYS A 122 -14.71 -6.12 25.14
C LYS A 122 -15.08 -5.67 23.73
N THR A 123 -15.49 -4.42 23.60
CA THR A 123 -15.77 -3.79 22.30
C THR A 123 -14.55 -3.95 21.38
N PRO A 124 -14.72 -4.43 20.14
CA PRO A 124 -13.64 -4.58 19.19
C PRO A 124 -12.88 -3.25 18.97
N LYS A 125 -11.56 -3.33 18.93
CA LYS A 125 -10.68 -2.18 18.72
C LYS A 125 -10.18 -2.20 17.28
N TRP A 126 -10.18 -1.05 16.64
CA TRP A 126 -9.57 -0.91 15.32
C TRP A 126 -8.10 -0.53 15.46
N VAL A 127 -7.27 -1.27 14.79
CA VAL A 127 -5.82 -1.06 14.72
C VAL A 127 -5.39 -0.99 13.26
N VAL A 128 -4.28 -0.34 13.00
CA VAL A 128 -3.65 -0.34 11.68
C VAL A 128 -2.59 -1.42 11.66
N SER A 129 -2.80 -2.42 10.83
CA SER A 129 -1.82 -3.48 10.60
C SER A 129 -0.89 -3.11 9.45
N ASP A 130 0.38 -3.40 9.62
CA ASP A 130 1.41 -3.31 8.59
C ASP A 130 1.53 -4.70 7.91
N VAL A 131 1.19 -4.76 6.64
CA VAL A 131 1.30 -5.99 5.83
C VAL A 131 2.40 -5.82 4.81
N GLU A 132 3.43 -6.63 4.90
CA GLU A 132 4.59 -6.59 4.02
C GLU A 132 4.40 -7.46 2.78
N PHE A 133 4.83 -6.93 1.64
CA PHE A 133 4.84 -7.59 0.34
C PHE A 133 6.26 -7.60 -0.23
N ALA A 134 6.70 -8.76 -0.69
CA ALA A 134 7.97 -8.90 -1.39
C ALA A 134 7.82 -8.53 -2.88
N PRO A 135 8.88 -8.03 -3.54
CA PRO A 135 8.85 -7.83 -4.98
C PRO A 135 8.64 -9.17 -5.68
N GLU A 136 7.86 -9.15 -6.75
CA GLU A 136 7.73 -10.28 -7.66
C GLU A 136 8.80 -10.13 -8.77
N ASP A 137 9.63 -11.15 -8.92
CA ASP A 137 10.71 -11.21 -9.93
C ASP A 137 10.16 -11.40 -11.35
#